data_1e09669c0f51c06902e408b4aa2f991f
#
_entry.id   1e09669c0f51c06902e408b4aa2f991f
#
_cell.length_a   1.000
_cell.length_b   1.000
_cell.length_c   1.000
_cell.angle_alpha   90.00
_cell.angle_beta   90.00
_cell.angle_gamma   90.00
#
_symmetry.space_group_name_H-M   'P 1'
#
loop_
_entity.id
_entity.type
_entity.pdbx_description
1 polymer ?
#
loop_
_entity_poly.entity_id
_entity_poly.type
_entity_poly.pdbx_seq_one_letter_code
_entity_poly.pdbx_strand_id
1 'polypeptide(L)'
;MKWIISLLAILLITVLGWLPFRGTDVATLEPAETLYVYLNKETIYIETDGGWLGKGNTVDEAVADLKESSPGQVFLQTVDYLLLQMGSEELLPMLYSYLRSGCSVCSVKEKPDIEKASAYLRTHRPGMTLQHYRAGKKDIPILIMMEERAYLYE
;
A
#
# COMPACT_ATOMS: atom_id res chain seq x y z
N MET A 1 -22.02 -1.62 50.94
CA MET A 1 -21.80 -2.27 49.66
C MET A 1 -21.92 -1.34 48.44
N LYS A 2 -22.96 -0.51 48.33
CA LYS A 2 -23.11 0.43 47.16
C LYS A 2 -21.97 1.43 47.04
N TRP A 3 -21.46 1.97 48.14
CA TRP A 3 -20.34 2.93 48.14
C TRP A 3 -19.01 2.34 47.66
N ILE A 4 -18.76 1.07 47.93
CA ILE A 4 -17.54 0.38 47.48
C ILE A 4 -17.59 0.18 45.96
N ILE A 5 -18.78 -0.16 45.42
CA ILE A 5 -18.99 -0.32 43.97
C ILE A 5 -18.78 1.03 43.24
N SER A 6 -19.30 2.14 43.81
CA SER A 6 -19.10 3.47 43.22
C SER A 6 -17.63 3.90 43.25
N LEU A 7 -16.91 3.64 44.35
CA LEU A 7 -15.47 3.91 44.43
C LEU A 7 -14.65 3.09 43.44
N LEU A 8 -15.00 1.81 43.24
CA LEU A 8 -14.35 0.93 42.27
C LEU A 8 -14.62 1.39 40.84
N ALA A 9 -15.85 1.83 40.53
CA ALA A 9 -16.20 2.38 39.23
C ALA A 9 -15.44 3.70 38.92
N ILE A 10 -15.32 4.61 39.91
CA ILE A 10 -14.54 5.84 39.72
C ILE A 10 -13.06 5.54 39.52
N LEU A 11 -12.51 4.60 40.29
CA LEU A 11 -11.11 4.18 40.13
C LEU A 11 -10.87 3.56 38.73
N LEU A 12 -11.80 2.73 38.26
CA LEU A 12 -11.70 2.12 36.93
C LEU A 12 -11.73 3.17 35.81
N ILE A 13 -12.62 4.16 35.91
CA ILE A 13 -12.74 5.26 34.94
C ILE A 13 -11.48 6.12 34.94
N THR A 14 -10.91 6.44 36.14
CA THR A 14 -9.67 7.17 36.20
C THR A 14 -8.48 6.41 35.65
N VAL A 15 -8.35 5.13 35.95
CA VAL A 15 -7.28 4.28 35.38
C VAL A 15 -7.42 4.13 33.86
N LEU A 16 -8.64 3.94 33.34
CA LEU A 16 -8.90 3.90 31.91
C LEU A 16 -8.65 5.26 31.22
N GLY A 17 -8.97 6.37 31.89
CA GLY A 17 -8.69 7.72 31.37
C GLY A 17 -7.20 8.11 31.40
N TRP A 18 -6.38 7.41 32.20
CA TRP A 18 -4.93 7.60 32.24
C TRP A 18 -4.16 6.67 31.33
N LEU A 19 -4.82 5.66 30.75
CA LEU A 19 -4.20 4.86 29.69
C LEU A 19 -3.93 5.79 28.50
N PRO A 20 -2.68 5.95 28.08
CA PRO A 20 -2.38 6.70 26.87
C PRO A 20 -2.95 5.92 25.70
N PHE A 21 -4.18 6.24 25.30
CA PHE A 21 -4.67 5.85 23.97
C PHE A 21 -3.78 6.55 22.95
N ARG A 22 -2.69 5.91 22.56
CA ARG A 22 -1.93 6.28 21.38
C ARG A 22 -2.76 5.87 20.16
N GLY A 23 -3.88 6.53 19.96
CA GLY A 23 -4.56 6.50 18.69
C GLY A 23 -3.66 7.18 17.68
N THR A 24 -3.32 6.49 16.59
CA THR A 24 -2.71 7.16 15.44
C THR A 24 -3.72 8.21 14.99
N ASP A 25 -3.31 9.49 15.01
CA ASP A 25 -4.16 10.56 14.51
C ASP A 25 -4.42 10.30 13.03
N VAL A 26 -5.67 10.03 12.68
CA VAL A 26 -6.08 9.76 11.30
C VAL A 26 -5.72 10.92 10.37
N ALA A 27 -5.63 12.14 10.90
CA ALA A 27 -5.20 13.32 10.16
C ALA A 27 -3.73 13.26 9.70
N THR A 28 -2.91 12.38 10.29
CA THR A 28 -1.50 12.17 9.90
C THR A 28 -1.31 11.00 8.94
N LEU A 29 -2.38 10.26 8.60
CA LEU A 29 -2.31 9.17 7.65
C LEU A 29 -2.31 9.71 6.23
N GLU A 30 -1.32 9.33 5.44
CA GLU A 30 -1.30 9.57 4.00
C GLU A 30 -1.76 8.30 3.27
N PRO A 31 -3.02 8.28 2.76
CA PRO A 31 -3.50 7.14 2.00
C PRO A 31 -2.78 7.09 0.67
N ALA A 32 -2.23 5.94 0.33
CA ALA A 32 -1.75 5.64 -1.02
C ALA A 32 -2.80 4.78 -1.73
N GLU A 33 -3.26 5.20 -2.89
CA GLU A 33 -4.19 4.44 -3.72
C GLU A 33 -3.46 3.53 -4.70
N THR A 34 -2.36 4.03 -5.25
CA THR A 34 -1.55 3.32 -6.24
C THR A 34 -0.10 3.26 -5.80
N LEU A 35 0.47 2.08 -5.94
CA LEU A 35 1.86 1.79 -5.63
C LEU A 35 2.57 1.32 -6.89
N TYR A 36 3.70 1.91 -7.22
CA TYR A 36 4.59 1.43 -8.26
C TYR A 36 5.85 0.81 -7.67
N VAL A 37 6.12 -0.45 -8.02
CA VAL A 37 7.28 -1.21 -7.52
C VAL A 37 8.14 -1.62 -8.68
N TYR A 38 9.44 -1.33 -8.59
CA TYR A 38 10.40 -1.68 -9.60
C TYR A 38 11.77 -2.03 -9.01
N LEU A 39 12.50 -2.85 -9.77
CA LEU A 39 13.86 -3.25 -9.43
C LEU A 39 14.85 -2.56 -10.39
N ASN A 40 15.82 -1.87 -9.83
CA ASN A 40 16.94 -1.31 -10.61
C ASN A 40 18.25 -1.87 -10.06
N LYS A 41 18.89 -2.76 -10.83
CA LYS A 41 20.02 -3.60 -10.41
C LYS A 41 19.60 -4.46 -9.21
N GLU A 42 20.11 -4.16 -8.01
CA GLU A 42 19.82 -4.89 -6.77
C GLU A 42 18.97 -4.06 -5.79
N THR A 43 18.56 -2.86 -6.19
CA THR A 43 17.79 -1.95 -5.33
C THR A 43 16.32 -1.97 -5.74
N ILE A 44 15.46 -2.22 -4.77
CA ILE A 44 14.00 -2.16 -4.89
C ILE A 44 13.55 -0.73 -4.62
N TYR A 45 12.68 -0.24 -5.46
CA TYR A 45 12.06 1.07 -5.34
C TYR A 45 10.55 0.90 -5.22
N ILE A 46 9.96 1.66 -4.31
CA ILE A 46 8.51 1.70 -4.07
C ILE A 46 8.09 3.17 -4.13
N GLU A 47 7.21 3.51 -5.05
CA GLU A 47 6.74 4.87 -5.26
C GLU A 47 5.22 4.92 -5.15
N THR A 48 4.69 5.93 -4.47
CA THR A 48 3.25 6.13 -4.29
C THR A 48 2.72 7.17 -5.27
N ASP A 49 1.41 7.18 -5.49
CA ASP A 49 0.69 8.23 -6.23
C ASP A 49 0.81 9.62 -5.58
N GLY A 50 1.10 9.69 -4.28
CA GLY A 50 1.47 10.93 -3.59
C GLY A 50 2.90 11.43 -3.86
N GLY A 51 3.68 10.73 -4.71
CA GLY A 51 5.04 11.09 -5.08
C GLY A 51 6.12 10.72 -4.05
N TRP A 52 5.78 9.94 -3.02
CA TRP A 52 6.74 9.44 -2.03
C TRP A 52 7.47 8.22 -2.56
N LEU A 53 8.79 8.21 -2.37
CA LEU A 53 9.70 7.18 -2.86
C LEU A 53 10.46 6.55 -1.69
N GLY A 54 10.40 5.23 -1.61
CA GLY A 54 11.25 4.42 -0.73
C GLY A 54 12.18 3.52 -1.55
N LYS A 55 13.37 3.26 -1.05
CA LYS A 55 14.37 2.39 -1.66
C LYS A 55 15.04 1.50 -0.63
N GLY A 56 15.45 0.31 -1.05
CA GLY A 56 16.17 -0.65 -0.20
C GLY A 56 16.64 -1.85 -0.99
N ASN A 57 17.45 -2.69 -0.38
CA ASN A 57 17.88 -3.96 -0.98
C ASN A 57 16.84 -5.07 -0.75
N THR A 58 15.92 -4.83 0.17
CA THR A 58 14.77 -5.69 0.46
C THR A 58 13.48 -4.86 0.42
N VAL A 59 12.34 -5.54 0.27
CA VAL A 59 11.02 -4.87 0.33
C VAL A 59 10.82 -4.21 1.70
N ASP A 60 11.28 -4.85 2.78
CA ASP A 60 11.15 -4.33 4.14
C ASP A 60 11.93 -3.02 4.31
N GLU A 61 13.16 -2.96 3.79
CA GLU A 61 13.97 -1.74 3.80
C GLU A 61 13.33 -0.64 2.95
N ALA A 62 12.86 -0.97 1.75
CA ALA A 62 12.21 0.00 0.87
C ALA A 62 10.91 0.56 1.48
N VAL A 63 10.13 -0.27 2.18
CA VAL A 63 8.92 0.18 2.91
C VAL A 63 9.30 1.04 4.12
N ALA A 64 10.38 0.70 4.84
CA ALA A 64 10.85 1.50 5.96
C ALA A 64 11.31 2.89 5.49
N ASP A 65 12.12 2.95 4.44
CA ASP A 65 12.61 4.19 3.82
C ASP A 65 11.45 5.06 3.28
N LEU A 66 10.43 4.43 2.67
CA LEU A 66 9.21 5.11 2.23
C LEU A 66 8.49 5.79 3.39
N LYS A 67 8.35 5.11 4.53
CA LYS A 67 7.69 5.65 5.72
C LYS A 67 8.49 6.76 6.39
N GLU A 68 9.82 6.73 6.31
CA GLU A 68 10.70 7.77 6.83
C GLU A 68 10.74 9.00 5.93
N SER A 69 10.64 8.82 4.61
CA SER A 69 10.69 9.90 3.62
C SER A 69 9.38 10.67 3.50
N SER A 70 8.27 10.11 3.92
CA SER A 70 6.96 10.77 3.85
C SER A 70 6.73 11.69 5.06
N PRO A 71 6.05 12.85 4.90
CA PRO A 71 5.76 13.76 6.01
C PRO A 71 4.69 13.21 6.97
N GLY A 72 3.91 12.23 6.53
CA GLY A 72 2.90 11.54 7.29
C GLY A 72 3.14 10.03 7.32
N GLN A 73 2.29 9.32 8.03
CA GLN A 73 2.35 7.86 8.05
C GLN A 73 1.69 7.29 6.77
N VAL A 74 2.49 6.78 5.84
CA VAL A 74 1.97 6.08 4.64
C VAL A 74 1.24 4.80 5.06
N PHE A 75 -0.03 4.72 4.66
CA PHE A 75 -0.90 3.59 5.00
C PHE A 75 -1.11 2.68 3.78
N LEU A 76 -0.23 1.70 3.63
CA LEU A 76 -0.19 0.80 2.46
C LEU A 76 -1.40 -0.14 2.36
N GLN A 77 -2.16 -0.34 3.44
CA GLN A 77 -3.38 -1.16 3.41
C GLN A 77 -4.53 -0.52 2.62
N THR A 78 -4.42 0.78 2.28
CA THR A 78 -5.39 1.47 1.41
C THR A 78 -5.10 1.28 -0.07
N VAL A 79 -3.93 0.75 -0.43
CA VAL A 79 -3.53 0.56 -1.83
C VAL A 79 -4.52 -0.34 -2.57
N ASP A 80 -5.13 0.23 -3.61
CA ASP A 80 -6.07 -0.45 -4.50
C ASP A 80 -5.39 -1.07 -5.72
N TYR A 81 -4.32 -0.42 -6.18
CA TYR A 81 -3.62 -0.78 -7.42
C TYR A 81 -2.12 -0.90 -7.18
N LEU A 82 -1.58 -2.05 -7.56
CA LEU A 82 -0.15 -2.32 -7.58
C LEU A 82 0.32 -2.36 -9.04
N LEU A 83 1.16 -1.41 -9.40
CA LEU A 83 1.90 -1.39 -10.66
C LEU A 83 3.25 -2.04 -10.43
N LEU A 84 3.54 -3.08 -11.19
CA LEU A 84 4.78 -3.82 -11.06
C LEU A 84 5.58 -3.69 -12.34
N GLN A 85 6.85 -3.33 -12.27
CA GLN A 85 7.73 -3.38 -13.43
C GLN A 85 7.80 -4.82 -13.96
N MET A 86 7.67 -5.01 -15.26
CA MET A 86 7.82 -6.32 -15.88
C MET A 86 9.16 -6.96 -15.52
N GLY A 87 9.12 -8.23 -15.10
CA GLY A 87 10.30 -8.96 -14.61
C GLY A 87 10.57 -8.82 -13.12
N SER A 88 9.71 -8.11 -12.37
CA SER A 88 9.82 -7.99 -10.91
C SER A 88 8.73 -8.77 -10.16
N GLU A 89 8.12 -9.78 -10.81
CA GLU A 89 7.01 -10.57 -10.25
C GLU A 89 7.43 -11.35 -8.99
N GLU A 90 8.71 -11.63 -8.84
CA GLU A 90 9.29 -12.27 -7.65
C GLU A 90 9.13 -11.45 -6.36
N LEU A 91 8.88 -10.13 -6.48
CA LEU A 91 8.65 -9.25 -5.32
C LEU A 91 7.22 -9.39 -4.76
N LEU A 92 6.27 -9.94 -5.53
CA LEU A 92 4.86 -10.04 -5.12
C LEU A 92 4.65 -10.78 -3.80
N PRO A 93 5.29 -11.94 -3.54
CA PRO A 93 5.14 -12.64 -2.27
C PRO A 93 5.59 -11.81 -1.05
N MET A 94 6.61 -10.95 -1.23
CA MET A 94 7.15 -10.10 -0.17
C MET A 94 6.22 -8.93 0.17
N LEU A 95 5.37 -8.52 -0.80
CA LEU A 95 4.40 -7.43 -0.63
C LEU A 95 3.10 -7.86 0.07
N TYR A 96 2.85 -9.17 0.25
CA TYR A 96 1.60 -9.66 0.87
C TYR A 96 1.39 -9.20 2.31
N SER A 97 2.47 -8.94 3.05
CA SER A 97 2.40 -8.46 4.43
C SER A 97 2.02 -6.99 4.54
N TYR A 98 2.21 -6.23 3.47
CA TYR A 98 2.00 -4.79 3.44
C TYR A 98 0.71 -4.37 2.76
N LEU A 99 0.24 -5.14 1.78
CA LEU A 99 -0.90 -4.81 0.95
C LEU A 99 -2.10 -5.71 1.26
N ARG A 100 -3.30 -5.18 1.05
CA ARG A 100 -4.52 -5.98 1.18
C ARG A 100 -4.62 -7.02 0.06
N SER A 101 -5.22 -8.15 0.35
CA SER A 101 -5.37 -9.27 -0.60
C SER A 101 -6.20 -8.91 -1.85
N GLY A 102 -7.11 -7.95 -1.71
CA GLY A 102 -7.94 -7.44 -2.82
C GLY A 102 -7.27 -6.36 -3.67
N CYS A 103 -6.02 -5.98 -3.39
CA CYS A 103 -5.24 -5.07 -4.23
C CYS A 103 -5.13 -5.64 -5.65
N SER A 104 -5.53 -4.86 -6.65
CA SER A 104 -5.42 -5.24 -8.05
C SER A 104 -4.00 -5.07 -8.55
N VAL A 105 -3.52 -6.01 -9.36
CA VAL A 105 -2.13 -6.05 -9.85
C VAL A 105 -2.11 -5.93 -11.35
N CYS A 106 -1.23 -5.07 -11.88
CA CYS A 106 -0.86 -5.06 -13.29
C CYS A 106 0.63 -4.78 -13.46
N SER A 107 1.19 -5.28 -14.56
CA SER A 107 2.58 -5.05 -14.95
C SER A 107 2.68 -3.85 -15.86
N VAL A 108 3.80 -3.13 -15.78
CA VAL A 108 4.14 -2.03 -16.67
C VAL A 108 5.53 -2.23 -17.27
N LYS A 109 5.71 -1.90 -18.53
CA LYS A 109 6.99 -2.05 -19.21
C LYS A 109 7.96 -0.93 -18.87
N GLU A 110 7.45 0.28 -18.81
CA GLU A 110 8.20 1.49 -18.52
C GLU A 110 7.58 2.19 -17.31
N LYS A 111 8.35 3.06 -16.64
CA LYS A 111 7.86 3.83 -15.52
C LYS A 111 6.64 4.66 -15.96
N PRO A 112 5.44 4.42 -15.41
CA PRO A 112 4.26 5.18 -15.78
C PRO A 112 4.22 6.52 -15.03
N ASP A 113 3.40 7.44 -15.54
CA ASP A 113 2.84 8.52 -14.74
C ASP A 113 1.82 7.88 -13.76
N ILE A 114 2.18 7.77 -12.48
CA ILE A 114 1.43 7.01 -11.49
C ILE A 114 0.05 7.63 -11.25
N GLU A 115 -0.05 8.96 -11.26
CA GLU A 115 -1.31 9.67 -11.07
C GLU A 115 -2.28 9.39 -12.23
N LYS A 116 -1.80 9.47 -13.48
CA LYS A 116 -2.61 9.12 -14.65
C LYS A 116 -2.98 7.64 -14.67
N ALA A 117 -2.05 6.76 -14.28
CA ALA A 117 -2.33 5.33 -14.18
C ALA A 117 -3.42 5.04 -13.14
N SER A 118 -3.34 5.67 -11.97
CA SER A 118 -4.36 5.59 -10.92
C SER A 118 -5.73 6.02 -11.43
N ALA A 119 -5.80 7.18 -12.07
CA ALA A 119 -7.06 7.70 -12.64
C ALA A 119 -7.66 6.74 -13.68
N TYR A 120 -6.84 6.14 -14.53
CA TYR A 120 -7.29 5.15 -15.53
C TYR A 120 -7.81 3.87 -14.86
N LEU A 121 -7.07 3.34 -13.88
CA LEU A 121 -7.41 2.08 -13.21
C LEU A 121 -8.66 2.16 -12.34
N ARG A 122 -9.05 3.35 -11.88
CA ARG A 122 -10.35 3.56 -11.20
C ARG A 122 -11.53 3.18 -12.07
N THR A 123 -11.42 3.37 -13.38
CA THR A 123 -12.49 3.08 -14.36
C THR A 123 -12.26 1.75 -15.09
N HIS A 124 -11.01 1.26 -15.15
CA HIS A 124 -10.60 0.05 -15.86
C HIS A 124 -9.83 -0.86 -14.90
N ARG A 125 -10.53 -1.36 -13.88
CA ARG A 125 -9.92 -2.15 -12.82
C ARG A 125 -9.41 -3.49 -13.37
N PRO A 126 -8.13 -3.85 -13.13
CA PRO A 126 -7.60 -5.17 -13.50
C PRO A 126 -8.35 -6.28 -12.79
N GLY A 127 -8.66 -7.37 -13.52
CA GLY A 127 -9.30 -8.57 -12.95
C GLY A 127 -8.37 -9.38 -12.06
N MET A 128 -7.05 -9.15 -12.13
CA MET A 128 -6.04 -9.81 -11.31
C MET A 128 -5.85 -9.11 -9.97
N THR A 129 -5.84 -9.88 -8.88
CA THR A 129 -5.55 -9.37 -7.52
C THR A 129 -4.40 -10.15 -6.88
N LEU A 130 -3.84 -9.62 -5.80
CA LEU A 130 -2.84 -10.35 -5.00
C LEU A 130 -3.37 -11.70 -4.51
N GLN A 131 -4.67 -11.79 -4.18
CA GLN A 131 -5.31 -13.04 -3.80
C GLN A 131 -5.31 -14.05 -4.95
N HIS A 132 -5.62 -13.62 -6.17
CA HIS A 132 -5.58 -14.49 -7.35
C HIS A 132 -4.17 -15.00 -7.64
N TYR A 133 -3.17 -14.12 -7.53
CA TYR A 133 -1.77 -14.50 -7.70
C TYR A 133 -1.32 -15.51 -6.64
N ARG A 134 -1.68 -15.31 -5.37
CA ARG A 134 -1.42 -16.23 -4.28
C ARG A 134 -2.11 -17.59 -4.48
N ALA A 135 -3.29 -17.60 -5.11
CA ALA A 135 -4.02 -18.82 -5.47
C ALA A 135 -3.44 -19.56 -6.70
N GLY A 136 -2.35 -19.05 -7.30
CA GLY A 136 -1.63 -19.68 -8.41
C GLY A 136 -1.93 -19.12 -9.79
N LYS A 137 -2.83 -18.13 -9.94
CA LYS A 137 -3.03 -17.43 -11.22
C LYS A 137 -1.82 -16.53 -11.48
N LYS A 138 -1.15 -16.71 -12.63
CA LYS A 138 0.11 -15.99 -12.94
C LYS A 138 -0.01 -14.98 -14.08
N ASP A 139 -1.15 -14.95 -14.77
CA ASP A 139 -1.39 -14.05 -15.90
C ASP A 139 -1.67 -12.64 -15.35
N ILE A 140 -0.62 -11.82 -15.22
CA ILE A 140 -0.73 -10.45 -14.74
C ILE A 140 -1.04 -9.56 -15.93
N PRO A 141 -2.15 -8.78 -15.90
CA PRO A 141 -2.48 -7.83 -16.95
C PRO A 141 -1.38 -6.81 -17.17
N ILE A 142 -1.19 -6.38 -18.40
CA ILE A 142 -0.18 -5.39 -18.78
C ILE A 142 -0.86 -4.04 -19.00
N LEU A 143 -0.45 -3.04 -18.25
CA LEU A 143 -0.85 -1.65 -18.45
C LEU A 143 0.17 -0.94 -19.36
N ILE A 144 -0.30 -0.45 -20.49
CA ILE A 144 0.49 0.37 -21.42
C ILE A 144 -0.03 1.80 -21.32
N MET A 145 0.87 2.73 -20.92
CA MET A 145 0.59 4.16 -20.88
C MET A 145 1.22 4.83 -22.09
N MET A 146 0.42 5.61 -22.82
CA MET A 146 0.86 6.50 -23.90
C MET A 146 0.55 7.94 -23.48
N GLU A 147 1.06 8.94 -24.20
CA GLU A 147 0.87 10.35 -23.84
C GLU A 147 -0.61 10.72 -23.62
N GLU A 148 -1.50 10.22 -24.49
CA GLU A 148 -2.94 10.55 -24.45
C GLU A 148 -3.87 9.36 -24.16
N ARG A 149 -3.36 8.13 -24.10
CA ARG A 149 -4.16 6.91 -23.98
C ARG A 149 -3.52 5.90 -23.05
N ALA A 150 -4.37 5.11 -22.40
CA ALA A 150 -3.95 3.95 -21.64
C ALA A 150 -4.71 2.70 -22.10
N TYR A 151 -4.07 1.54 -22.06
CA TYR A 151 -4.65 0.25 -22.44
C TYR A 151 -4.27 -0.79 -21.40
N LEU A 152 -5.26 -1.57 -20.99
CA LEU A 152 -5.05 -2.74 -20.13
C LEU A 152 -5.26 -3.99 -20.97
N TYR A 153 -4.25 -4.86 -21.05
CA TYR A 153 -4.30 -6.16 -21.72
C TYR A 153 -4.36 -7.24 -20.65
N GLU A 154 -5.44 -8.00 -20.64
CA GLU A 154 -5.66 -9.16 -19.77
C GLU A 154 -5.16 -10.46 -20.41
#